data_d4e2bd27d8401393b871c3fa72c9e2d2
#
_entry.id   d4e2bd27d8401393b871c3fa72c9e2d2
#
_cell.length_a   1.000
_cell.length_b   1.000
_cell.length_c   1.000
_cell.angle_alpha   90.00
_cell.angle_beta   90.00
_cell.angle_gamma   90.00
#
_symmetry.space_group_name_H-M   'P 1'
#
loop_
_entity.id
_entity.type
_entity.pdbx_description
1 polymer ?
#
loop_
_entity_poly.entity_id
_entity_poly.type
_entity_poly.pdbx_seq_one_letter_code
_entity_poly.pdbx_strand_id
1 'polypeptide(L)'
;MNGLLAPHEGSIVIGGKDMAEMGELTSVRRQVGMVFQNPDNQIVGNTLAEDIGFGLENLGVSSEDIWKKIDEMLELTGLTAYKYANTSRISGGQKQRLAIASSMAMTPDCIVLDEATSMLDPQGAKDMLELVQRLNKEKKITVIMVTHRIAEALMADKVYILDNSRIVAEGTPGDVFTDVDRLKSYGLEIPVDMKRRAGIPIDICYKYKNRHMDISSDMNNAQSNHAEDEKTADNSEKCIVELQNVSYSYVNGNESFQALSDINIKIYEGQVVAVIGQTGSGKSTLLQMINKLIVPQSGKVYLYDTDVQSVRNIKDIRRRIGYVFQFPESQLFENTVLKDVMYGPINFGMSKREAEDAARKALELVGVPEKYAEYSPFELSGGLKKRVAIAGILAYEPDVLILDEPACGLDGESREQLWNLVRKLNREKNVTIILVSHDMEDVYEMSERILLMEHGRIVYDGGTGEFFEDRSLLERYGIDVSGCPE
;
A
#
# COMPACT_ATOMS: atom_id res chain seq x y z
N MET A 1 13.69 0.60 23.99
CA MET A 1 13.95 -0.76 24.51
C MET A 1 15.31 -1.30 24.08
N ASN A 2 15.76 -1.16 22.83
CA ASN A 2 17.07 -1.65 22.38
C ASN A 2 18.24 -0.66 22.54
N GLY A 3 18.10 0.40 23.33
CA GLY A 3 19.13 1.39 23.60
C GLY A 3 19.45 2.37 22.46
N LEU A 4 18.56 2.55 21.47
CA LEU A 4 18.70 3.62 20.47
C LEU A 4 18.48 5.00 21.07
N LEU A 5 17.57 5.10 22.04
CA LEU A 5 17.30 6.31 22.82
C LEU A 5 17.37 5.99 24.30
N ALA A 6 17.97 6.88 25.08
CA ALA A 6 17.96 6.81 26.54
C ALA A 6 16.71 7.52 27.08
N PRO A 7 16.04 6.99 28.12
CA PRO A 7 14.94 7.69 28.77
C PRO A 7 15.44 8.97 29.45
N HIS A 8 14.64 10.05 29.41
CA HIS A 8 14.93 11.27 30.17
C HIS A 8 14.68 11.08 31.67
N GLU A 9 13.64 10.31 31.99
CA GLU A 9 13.22 9.97 33.36
C GLU A 9 12.75 8.51 33.37
N GLY A 10 12.84 7.88 34.54
CA GLY A 10 12.47 6.48 34.75
C GLY A 10 13.59 5.50 34.35
N SER A 11 13.25 4.21 34.39
CA SER A 11 14.20 3.12 34.09
C SER A 11 13.59 2.12 33.12
N ILE A 12 14.46 1.47 32.34
CA ILE A 12 14.10 0.37 31.44
C ILE A 12 14.81 -0.87 31.93
N VAL A 13 14.05 -1.88 32.36
CA VAL A 13 14.59 -3.13 32.91
C VAL A 13 14.48 -4.22 31.84
N ILE A 14 15.59 -4.87 31.52
CA ILE A 14 15.70 -5.96 30.54
C ILE A 14 16.38 -7.15 31.23
N GLY A 15 15.71 -8.31 31.21
CA GLY A 15 16.24 -9.51 31.88
C GLY A 15 16.52 -9.31 33.39
N GLY A 16 15.73 -8.44 34.05
CA GLY A 16 15.89 -8.11 35.48
C GLY A 16 17.00 -7.10 35.81
N LYS A 17 17.68 -6.53 34.78
CA LYS A 17 18.72 -5.50 34.96
C LYS A 17 18.30 -4.17 34.36
N ASP A 18 18.58 -3.08 35.04
CA ASP A 18 18.38 -1.75 34.51
C ASP A 18 19.30 -1.53 33.30
N MET A 19 18.75 -1.02 32.21
CA MET A 19 19.51 -0.74 30.99
C MET A 19 20.67 0.24 31.24
N ALA A 20 20.50 1.19 32.17
CA ALA A 20 21.55 2.13 32.57
C ALA A 20 22.72 1.44 33.27
N GLU A 21 22.48 0.28 33.91
CA GLU A 21 23.50 -0.51 34.62
C GLU A 21 24.18 -1.56 33.72
N MET A 22 23.67 -1.84 32.54
CA MET A 22 24.15 -2.87 31.61
C MET A 22 25.51 -2.51 30.95
N GLY A 23 26.05 -1.32 31.18
CA GLY A 23 27.38 -0.86 30.80
C GLY A 23 27.55 -0.64 29.30
N GLU A 24 27.43 -1.65 28.46
CA GLU A 24 27.59 -1.56 27.01
C GLU A 24 26.24 -1.78 26.29
N LEU A 25 25.92 -0.86 25.40
CA LEU A 25 24.74 -0.96 24.54
C LEU A 25 24.70 -2.27 23.71
N THR A 26 25.86 -2.86 23.45
CA THR A 26 25.98 -4.13 22.73
C THR A 26 25.29 -5.27 23.48
N SER A 27 25.37 -5.30 24.82
CA SER A 27 24.69 -6.32 25.62
C SER A 27 23.16 -6.19 25.58
N VAL A 28 22.67 -4.96 25.56
CA VAL A 28 21.23 -4.68 25.40
C VAL A 28 20.74 -5.11 24.02
N ARG A 29 21.46 -4.74 22.97
CA ARG A 29 21.10 -5.06 21.57
C ARG A 29 21.19 -6.54 21.26
N ARG A 30 22.00 -7.28 21.99
CA ARG A 30 22.04 -8.75 21.90
C ARG A 30 20.79 -9.38 22.48
N GLN A 31 20.24 -8.84 23.57
CA GLN A 31 19.05 -9.38 24.23
C GLN A 31 17.75 -8.93 23.56
N VAL A 32 17.73 -7.74 22.95
CA VAL A 32 16.55 -7.17 22.31
C VAL A 32 16.83 -6.91 20.83
N GLY A 33 16.41 -7.84 19.99
CA GLY A 33 16.40 -7.68 18.54
C GLY A 33 15.33 -6.66 18.11
N MET A 34 15.57 -5.95 17.01
CA MET A 34 14.62 -5.01 16.45
C MET A 34 14.51 -5.19 14.94
N VAL A 35 13.29 -5.13 14.44
CA VAL A 35 12.97 -5.12 13.01
C VAL A 35 12.21 -3.85 12.71
N PHE A 36 12.75 -3.02 11.82
CA PHE A 36 12.16 -1.73 11.45
C PHE A 36 11.08 -1.88 10.41
N GLN A 37 10.21 -0.89 10.32
CA GLN A 37 9.14 -0.79 9.33
C GLN A 37 9.67 -0.94 7.89
N ASN A 38 10.73 -0.22 7.55
CA ASN A 38 11.40 -0.37 6.26
C ASN A 38 12.67 -1.22 6.40
N PRO A 39 12.68 -2.47 5.86
CA PRO A 39 13.84 -3.35 5.95
C PRO A 39 15.06 -2.84 5.20
N ASP A 40 14.91 -1.99 4.17
CA ASP A 40 16.04 -1.41 3.44
C ASP A 40 16.92 -0.52 4.32
N ASN A 41 16.36 0.03 5.40
CA ASN A 41 17.14 0.81 6.38
C ASN A 41 17.97 -0.06 7.34
N GLN A 42 17.73 -1.36 7.34
CA GLN A 42 18.36 -2.32 8.26
C GLN A 42 19.37 -3.22 7.56
N ILE A 43 19.12 -3.58 6.31
CA ILE A 43 19.95 -4.49 5.51
C ILE A 43 21.26 -3.78 5.15
N VAL A 44 22.40 -4.40 5.50
CA VAL A 44 23.75 -3.88 5.23
C VAL A 44 24.59 -4.81 4.34
N GLY A 45 24.28 -6.12 4.33
CA GLY A 45 24.97 -7.13 3.53
C GLY A 45 24.61 -7.06 2.03
N ASN A 46 25.55 -7.37 1.15
CA ASN A 46 25.27 -7.49 -0.28
C ASN A 46 24.53 -8.79 -0.61
N THR A 47 24.73 -9.83 0.19
CA THR A 47 24.02 -11.11 0.09
C THR A 47 23.27 -11.41 1.37
N LEU A 48 22.28 -12.32 1.32
CA LEU A 48 21.53 -12.71 2.51
C LEU A 48 22.47 -13.34 3.58
N ALA A 49 23.43 -14.15 3.13
CA ALA A 49 24.39 -14.77 4.05
C ALA A 49 25.27 -13.72 4.76
N GLU A 50 25.75 -12.70 4.05
CA GLU A 50 26.53 -11.60 4.62
C GLU A 50 25.70 -10.79 5.62
N ASP A 51 24.45 -10.51 5.31
CA ASP A 51 23.57 -9.73 6.20
C ASP A 51 23.28 -10.46 7.51
N ILE A 52 22.95 -11.75 7.45
CA ILE A 52 22.72 -12.59 8.64
C ILE A 52 24.00 -12.74 9.46
N GLY A 53 25.16 -12.89 8.79
CA GLY A 53 26.47 -13.06 9.44
C GLY A 53 26.97 -11.80 10.12
N PHE A 54 26.59 -10.63 9.65
CA PHE A 54 27.14 -9.33 10.07
C PHE A 54 27.10 -9.10 11.59
N GLY A 55 25.95 -9.38 12.22
CA GLY A 55 25.80 -9.24 13.67
C GLY A 55 26.70 -10.20 14.46
N LEU A 56 26.85 -11.43 13.99
CA LEU A 56 27.66 -12.48 14.61
C LEU A 56 29.15 -12.19 14.48
N GLU A 57 29.57 -11.66 13.33
CA GLU A 57 30.97 -11.22 13.13
C GLU A 57 31.36 -10.12 14.12
N ASN A 58 30.46 -9.13 14.30
CA ASN A 58 30.70 -8.06 15.29
C ASN A 58 30.74 -8.56 16.74
N LEU A 59 30.12 -9.70 17.02
CA LEU A 59 30.21 -10.37 18.33
C LEU A 59 31.42 -11.28 18.47
N GLY A 60 32.25 -11.42 17.42
CA GLY A 60 33.47 -12.26 17.45
C GLY A 60 33.17 -13.77 17.45
N VAL A 61 32.01 -14.19 16.90
CA VAL A 61 31.64 -15.61 16.77
C VAL A 61 32.57 -16.29 15.75
N SER A 62 32.90 -17.58 15.96
CA SER A 62 33.73 -18.31 15.02
C SER A 62 33.10 -18.44 13.64
N SER A 63 33.91 -18.43 12.57
CA SER A 63 33.39 -18.53 11.19
C SER A 63 32.57 -19.81 10.98
N GLU A 64 32.95 -20.93 11.60
CA GLU A 64 32.22 -22.18 11.51
C GLU A 64 30.81 -22.07 12.13
N ASP A 65 30.69 -21.44 13.29
CA ASP A 65 29.41 -21.24 13.98
C ASP A 65 28.54 -20.22 13.27
N ILE A 66 29.18 -19.18 12.66
CA ILE A 66 28.45 -18.21 11.82
C ILE A 66 27.76 -18.90 10.66
N TRP A 67 28.45 -19.76 9.91
CA TRP A 67 27.86 -20.47 8.78
C TRP A 67 26.75 -21.42 9.19
N LYS A 68 26.88 -22.14 10.31
CA LYS A 68 25.81 -22.97 10.86
C LYS A 68 24.58 -22.13 11.22
N LYS A 69 24.81 -20.95 11.82
CA LYS A 69 23.74 -20.07 12.22
C LYS A 69 23.02 -19.42 11.02
N ILE A 70 23.78 -19.06 9.99
CA ILE A 70 23.21 -18.57 8.73
C ILE A 70 22.25 -19.61 8.14
N ASP A 71 22.67 -20.88 8.04
CA ASP A 71 21.84 -21.95 7.49
C ASP A 71 20.58 -22.19 8.34
N GLU A 72 20.69 -22.18 9.68
CA GLU A 72 19.56 -22.28 10.60
C GLU A 72 18.54 -21.13 10.36
N MET A 73 19.02 -19.89 10.23
CA MET A 73 18.15 -18.74 10.07
C MET A 73 17.48 -18.68 8.69
N LEU A 74 18.18 -19.06 7.64
CA LEU A 74 17.63 -19.16 6.29
C LEU A 74 16.56 -20.24 6.20
N GLU A 75 16.73 -21.38 6.85
CA GLU A 75 15.73 -22.44 6.94
C GLU A 75 14.50 -21.97 7.73
N LEU A 76 14.72 -21.36 8.90
CA LEU A 76 13.65 -20.82 9.75
C LEU A 76 12.75 -19.84 9.03
N THR A 77 13.34 -18.97 8.19
CA THR A 77 12.64 -17.89 7.48
C THR A 77 12.21 -18.26 6.05
N GLY A 78 12.51 -19.50 5.60
CA GLY A 78 12.16 -19.97 4.25
C GLY A 78 12.97 -19.29 3.14
N LEU A 79 14.20 -18.83 3.43
CA LEU A 79 15.06 -18.10 2.49
C LEU A 79 16.25 -18.91 1.98
N THR A 80 16.31 -20.21 2.23
CA THR A 80 17.46 -21.08 1.89
C THR A 80 17.88 -20.97 0.43
N ALA A 81 16.92 -20.92 -0.50
CA ALA A 81 17.19 -20.82 -1.94
C ALA A 81 17.87 -19.49 -2.33
N TYR A 82 17.79 -18.46 -1.47
CA TYR A 82 18.30 -17.13 -1.73
C TYR A 82 19.61 -16.81 -1.00
N LYS A 83 20.26 -17.80 -0.37
CA LYS A 83 21.46 -17.64 0.49
C LYS A 83 22.49 -16.66 -0.08
N TYR A 84 22.82 -16.80 -1.37
CA TYR A 84 23.82 -15.97 -2.06
C TYR A 84 23.19 -14.94 -3.02
N ALA A 85 21.87 -14.76 -2.96
CA ALA A 85 21.20 -13.75 -3.76
C ALA A 85 21.58 -12.34 -3.26
N ASN A 86 21.59 -11.38 -4.20
CA ASN A 86 21.81 -9.99 -3.85
C ASN A 86 20.60 -9.42 -3.14
N THR A 87 20.81 -8.76 -2.00
CA THR A 87 19.75 -8.17 -1.16
C THR A 87 18.91 -7.12 -1.87
N SER A 88 19.45 -6.47 -2.90
CA SER A 88 18.71 -5.51 -3.71
C SER A 88 17.73 -6.15 -4.72
N ARG A 89 17.83 -7.48 -4.95
CA ARG A 89 17.03 -8.20 -5.95
C ARG A 89 15.93 -9.08 -5.37
N ILE A 90 15.77 -9.11 -4.06
CA ILE A 90 14.71 -9.85 -3.39
C ILE A 90 13.48 -8.97 -3.15
N SER A 91 12.30 -9.60 -3.01
CA SER A 91 11.05 -8.88 -2.76
C SER A 91 11.00 -8.24 -1.37
N GLY A 92 10.09 -7.28 -1.16
CA GLY A 92 9.89 -6.63 0.14
C GLY A 92 9.62 -7.63 1.27
N GLY A 93 8.77 -8.64 1.02
CA GLY A 93 8.50 -9.71 1.99
C GLY A 93 9.73 -10.59 2.29
N GLN A 94 10.58 -10.84 1.29
CA GLN A 94 11.86 -11.53 1.50
C GLN A 94 12.84 -10.67 2.30
N LYS A 95 12.90 -9.36 2.05
CA LYS A 95 13.72 -8.42 2.84
C LYS A 95 13.27 -8.37 4.29
N GLN A 96 11.97 -8.36 4.55
CA GLN A 96 11.44 -8.36 5.91
C GLN A 96 11.77 -9.66 6.64
N ARG A 97 11.63 -10.83 5.99
CA ARG A 97 12.05 -12.12 6.54
C ARG A 97 13.58 -12.18 6.76
N LEU A 98 14.38 -11.53 5.90
CA LEU A 98 15.81 -11.38 6.09
C LEU A 98 16.14 -10.54 7.35
N ALA A 99 15.45 -9.41 7.54
CA ALA A 99 15.65 -8.57 8.73
C ALA A 99 15.34 -9.32 10.04
N ILE A 100 14.29 -10.19 10.02
CA ILE A 100 14.05 -11.11 11.16
C ILE A 100 15.21 -12.11 11.30
N ALA A 101 15.64 -12.76 10.21
CA ALA A 101 16.72 -13.73 10.24
C ALA A 101 17.99 -13.13 10.84
N SER A 102 18.38 -11.93 10.40
CA SER A 102 19.56 -11.19 10.89
C SER A 102 19.43 -10.83 12.38
N SER A 103 18.24 -10.37 12.81
CA SER A 103 18.00 -10.09 14.23
C SER A 103 18.00 -11.36 15.08
N MET A 104 17.43 -12.45 14.61
CA MET A 104 17.31 -13.74 15.28
C MET A 104 18.65 -14.50 15.35
N ALA A 105 19.57 -14.24 14.43
CA ALA A 105 20.90 -14.85 14.43
C ALA A 105 21.66 -14.59 15.74
N MET A 106 21.45 -13.44 16.35
CA MET A 106 22.05 -13.06 17.65
C MET A 106 21.40 -13.75 18.85
N THR A 107 20.38 -14.60 18.65
CA THR A 107 19.65 -15.31 19.70
C THR A 107 19.10 -14.38 20.81
N PRO A 108 18.25 -13.39 20.46
CA PRO A 108 17.70 -12.46 21.43
C PRO A 108 16.63 -13.14 22.32
N ASP A 109 16.44 -12.62 23.54
CA ASP A 109 15.36 -13.03 24.44
C ASP A 109 14.02 -12.36 24.05
N CYS A 110 14.11 -11.20 23.39
CA CYS A 110 12.97 -10.41 22.95
C CYS A 110 13.21 -9.87 21.54
N ILE A 111 12.18 -9.87 20.70
CA ILE A 111 12.20 -9.19 19.40
C ILE A 111 11.10 -8.12 19.35
N VAL A 112 11.48 -6.94 18.91
CA VAL A 112 10.56 -5.81 18.66
C VAL A 112 10.33 -5.69 17.17
N LEU A 113 9.10 -5.76 16.76
CA LEU A 113 8.65 -5.62 15.36
C LEU A 113 7.92 -4.28 15.22
N ASP A 114 8.50 -3.35 14.50
CA ASP A 114 7.93 -2.01 14.30
C ASP A 114 7.24 -1.95 12.95
N GLU A 115 5.90 -2.13 12.97
CA GLU A 115 5.04 -2.20 11.78
C GLU A 115 5.59 -3.12 10.66
N ALA A 116 6.11 -4.26 11.05
CA ALA A 116 6.84 -5.16 10.15
C ALA A 116 6.00 -5.76 9.00
N THR A 117 4.68 -5.62 9.04
CA THR A 117 3.75 -6.11 8.00
C THR A 117 3.23 -5.01 7.09
N SER A 118 3.44 -3.73 7.42
CA SER A 118 2.82 -2.59 6.74
C SER A 118 3.17 -2.45 5.24
N MET A 119 4.31 -3.01 4.82
CA MET A 119 4.80 -2.97 3.43
C MET A 119 4.63 -4.30 2.69
N LEU A 120 3.93 -5.27 3.29
CA LEU A 120 3.75 -6.59 2.72
C LEU A 120 2.39 -6.73 2.06
N ASP A 121 2.34 -7.54 1.01
CA ASP A 121 1.07 -8.03 0.48
C ASP A 121 0.37 -8.94 1.52
N PRO A 122 -0.92 -9.22 1.40
CA PRO A 122 -1.68 -10.00 2.40
C PRO A 122 -1.07 -11.36 2.70
N GLN A 123 -0.58 -12.07 1.66
CA GLN A 123 0.05 -13.37 1.85
C GLN A 123 1.40 -13.23 2.58
N GLY A 124 2.22 -12.24 2.20
CA GLY A 124 3.48 -11.95 2.87
C GLY A 124 3.28 -11.54 4.34
N ALA A 125 2.24 -10.76 4.64
CA ALA A 125 1.87 -10.40 6.00
C ALA A 125 1.45 -11.63 6.82
N LYS A 126 0.62 -12.50 6.26
CA LYS A 126 0.21 -13.77 6.88
C LYS A 126 1.40 -14.68 7.18
N ASP A 127 2.26 -14.93 6.18
CA ASP A 127 3.47 -15.73 6.33
C ASP A 127 4.38 -15.17 7.44
N MET A 128 4.47 -13.83 7.52
CA MET A 128 5.25 -13.13 8.54
C MET A 128 4.67 -13.34 9.94
N LEU A 129 3.36 -13.19 10.10
CA LEU A 129 2.69 -13.40 11.38
C LEU A 129 2.78 -14.86 11.84
N GLU A 130 2.67 -15.83 10.93
CA GLU A 130 2.90 -17.25 11.21
C GLU A 130 4.35 -17.51 11.67
N LEU A 131 5.34 -16.88 11.03
CA LEU A 131 6.74 -16.95 11.46
C LEU A 131 6.90 -16.40 12.88
N VAL A 132 6.32 -15.24 13.17
CA VAL A 132 6.34 -14.61 14.51
C VAL A 132 5.72 -15.50 15.56
N GLN A 133 4.59 -16.12 15.29
CA GLN A 133 3.95 -17.08 16.20
C GLN A 133 4.84 -18.31 16.47
N ARG A 134 5.51 -18.86 15.44
CA ARG A 134 6.47 -19.96 15.62
C ARG A 134 7.62 -19.55 16.52
N LEU A 135 8.20 -18.35 16.31
CA LEU A 135 9.27 -17.83 17.15
C LEU A 135 8.84 -17.73 18.61
N ASN A 136 7.66 -17.22 18.89
CA ASN A 136 7.13 -17.12 20.24
C ASN A 136 6.86 -18.50 20.86
N LYS A 137 6.14 -19.40 20.16
CA LYS A 137 5.71 -20.70 20.71
C LYS A 137 6.84 -21.72 20.81
N GLU A 138 7.68 -21.82 19.77
CA GLU A 138 8.72 -22.87 19.68
C GLU A 138 10.04 -22.42 20.30
N LYS A 139 10.46 -21.18 20.06
CA LYS A 139 11.74 -20.64 20.56
C LYS A 139 11.59 -19.91 21.91
N LYS A 140 10.35 -19.73 22.42
CA LYS A 140 10.03 -19.03 23.68
C LYS A 140 10.53 -17.58 23.73
N ILE A 141 10.60 -16.90 22.58
CA ILE A 141 11.04 -15.52 22.46
C ILE A 141 9.86 -14.61 22.78
N THR A 142 10.11 -13.59 23.58
CA THR A 142 9.12 -12.53 23.79
C THR A 142 9.02 -11.69 22.52
N VAL A 143 7.80 -11.53 22.01
CA VAL A 143 7.54 -10.68 20.83
C VAL A 143 6.79 -9.44 21.27
N ILE A 144 7.33 -8.27 20.93
CA ILE A 144 6.65 -6.98 21.06
C ILE A 144 6.37 -6.49 19.66
N MET A 145 5.09 -6.41 19.31
CA MET A 145 4.67 -5.96 17.99
C MET A 145 4.02 -4.58 18.11
N VAL A 146 4.55 -3.62 17.35
CA VAL A 146 3.92 -2.30 17.15
C VAL A 146 3.12 -2.38 15.87
N THR A 147 1.83 -2.11 15.95
CA THR A 147 0.92 -2.12 14.80
C THR A 147 -0.24 -1.16 15.04
N HIS A 148 -0.78 -0.62 13.97
CA HIS A 148 -2.04 0.12 13.99
C HIS A 148 -3.23 -0.75 13.55
N ARG A 149 -2.98 -2.01 13.13
CA ARG A 149 -4.00 -2.94 12.64
C ARG A 149 -4.53 -3.80 13.79
N ILE A 150 -5.81 -3.62 14.12
CA ILE A 150 -6.47 -4.39 15.20
C ILE A 150 -6.41 -5.89 14.89
N ALA A 151 -6.58 -6.31 13.62
CA ALA A 151 -6.52 -7.71 13.22
C ALA A 151 -5.21 -8.41 13.64
N GLU A 152 -4.08 -7.71 13.58
CA GLU A 152 -2.78 -8.22 14.04
C GLU A 152 -2.69 -8.25 15.57
N ALA A 153 -3.18 -7.20 16.23
CA ALA A 153 -3.17 -7.09 17.68
C ALA A 153 -4.05 -8.14 18.37
N LEU A 154 -5.08 -8.66 17.68
CA LEU A 154 -5.92 -9.77 18.18
C LEU A 154 -5.13 -11.07 18.40
N MET A 155 -3.94 -11.23 17.82
CA MET A 155 -3.10 -12.42 17.98
C MET A 155 -2.21 -12.36 19.24
N ALA A 156 -2.14 -11.22 19.92
CA ALA A 156 -1.28 -11.02 21.07
C ALA A 156 -1.93 -11.55 22.38
N ASP A 157 -1.09 -11.95 23.33
CA ASP A 157 -1.54 -12.31 24.68
C ASP A 157 -1.98 -11.07 25.47
N LYS A 158 -1.35 -9.94 25.21
CA LYS A 158 -1.60 -8.65 25.89
C LYS A 158 -1.46 -7.48 24.91
N VAL A 159 -2.35 -6.51 25.04
CA VAL A 159 -2.40 -5.29 24.21
C VAL A 159 -2.23 -4.07 25.10
N TYR A 160 -1.48 -3.09 24.58
CA TYR A 160 -1.35 -1.75 25.12
C TYR A 160 -1.74 -0.75 24.04
N ILE A 161 -2.71 0.13 24.32
CA ILE A 161 -3.02 1.24 23.41
C ILE A 161 -2.29 2.48 23.91
N LEU A 162 -1.49 3.07 22.99
CA LEU A 162 -0.78 4.33 23.21
C LEU A 162 -1.53 5.45 22.48
N ASP A 163 -1.85 6.51 23.20
CA ASP A 163 -2.39 7.76 22.66
C ASP A 163 -1.69 8.94 23.33
N ASN A 164 -1.27 9.95 22.54
CA ASN A 164 -0.57 11.13 23.01
C ASN A 164 0.59 10.80 23.98
N SER A 165 1.41 9.81 23.63
CA SER A 165 2.57 9.31 24.42
C SER A 165 2.20 8.73 25.78
N ARG A 166 0.96 8.28 25.99
CA ARG A 166 0.49 7.65 27.23
C ARG A 166 -0.19 6.32 26.91
N ILE A 167 -0.08 5.37 27.84
CA ILE A 167 -0.88 4.15 27.79
C ILE A 167 -2.29 4.51 28.27
N VAL A 168 -3.29 4.39 27.36
CA VAL A 168 -4.70 4.74 27.62
C VAL A 168 -5.58 3.52 27.85
N ALA A 169 -5.12 2.34 27.43
CA ALA A 169 -5.75 1.05 27.72
C ALA A 169 -4.71 -0.06 27.73
N GLU A 170 -4.93 -1.08 28.57
CA GLU A 170 -4.16 -2.32 28.61
C GLU A 170 -5.05 -3.50 29.00
N GLY A 171 -4.77 -4.68 28.49
CA GLY A 171 -5.51 -5.91 28.81
C GLY A 171 -5.31 -6.98 27.76
N THR A 172 -6.14 -8.02 27.79
CA THR A 172 -6.25 -8.97 26.69
C THR A 172 -6.93 -8.31 25.49
N PRO A 173 -6.73 -8.82 24.26
CA PRO A 173 -7.45 -8.30 23.10
C PRO A 173 -8.98 -8.25 23.30
N GLY A 174 -9.56 -9.28 23.93
CA GLY A 174 -10.98 -9.34 24.24
C GLY A 174 -11.46 -8.26 25.20
N ASP A 175 -10.61 -7.77 26.11
CA ASP A 175 -10.96 -6.70 27.05
C ASP A 175 -10.83 -5.32 26.40
N VAL A 176 -9.80 -5.15 25.57
CA VAL A 176 -9.39 -3.84 25.01
C VAL A 176 -10.23 -3.45 23.81
N PHE A 177 -10.57 -4.41 22.92
CA PHE A 177 -11.24 -4.14 21.63
C PHE A 177 -12.78 -4.28 21.72
N THR A 178 -13.40 -3.88 22.80
CA THR A 178 -14.87 -4.01 23.01
C THR A 178 -15.65 -2.75 22.63
N ASP A 179 -15.06 -1.56 22.78
CA ASP A 179 -15.71 -0.27 22.60
C ASP A 179 -15.19 0.41 21.34
N VAL A 180 -15.95 0.27 20.23
CA VAL A 180 -15.58 0.78 18.91
C VAL A 180 -15.47 2.32 18.87
N ASP A 181 -16.34 3.03 19.59
CA ASP A 181 -16.31 4.51 19.61
C ASP A 181 -15.06 5.02 20.33
N ARG A 182 -14.67 4.33 21.39
CA ARG A 182 -13.45 4.62 22.12
C ARG A 182 -12.20 4.32 21.28
N LEU A 183 -12.19 3.21 20.55
CA LEU A 183 -11.09 2.85 19.65
C LEU A 183 -10.92 3.87 18.52
N LYS A 184 -12.03 4.34 17.93
CA LYS A 184 -12.01 5.44 16.96
C LYS A 184 -11.43 6.72 17.52
N SER A 185 -11.76 7.07 18.78
CA SER A 185 -11.23 8.27 19.43
C SER A 185 -9.71 8.23 19.62
N TYR A 186 -9.10 7.04 19.57
CA TYR A 186 -7.65 6.82 19.60
C TYR A 186 -7.01 6.76 18.20
N GLY A 187 -7.78 7.00 17.13
CA GLY A 187 -7.29 6.96 15.75
C GLY A 187 -7.02 5.54 15.23
N LEU A 188 -7.55 4.51 15.88
CA LEU A 188 -7.37 3.13 15.45
C LEU A 188 -8.33 2.79 14.30
N GLU A 189 -7.82 2.04 13.34
CA GLU A 189 -8.61 1.50 12.24
C GLU A 189 -9.51 0.37 12.74
N ILE A 190 -10.82 0.53 12.53
CA ILE A 190 -11.81 -0.44 12.97
C ILE A 190 -12.11 -1.39 11.80
N PRO A 191 -11.85 -2.70 11.93
CA PRO A 191 -12.21 -3.69 10.92
C PRO A 191 -13.69 -3.64 10.54
N VAL A 192 -14.01 -3.93 9.27
CA VAL A 192 -15.39 -3.85 8.74
C VAL A 192 -16.34 -4.76 9.51
N ASP A 193 -15.90 -5.95 9.91
CA ASP A 193 -16.71 -6.87 10.73
C ASP A 193 -17.06 -6.28 12.11
N MET A 194 -16.14 -5.55 12.72
CA MET A 194 -16.40 -4.83 13.98
C MET A 194 -17.34 -3.65 13.77
N LYS A 195 -17.17 -2.87 12.69
CA LYS A 195 -18.11 -1.77 12.33
C LYS A 195 -19.53 -2.31 12.19
N ARG A 196 -19.67 -3.45 11.49
CA ARG A 196 -20.98 -4.10 11.28
C ARG A 196 -21.64 -4.55 12.60
N ARG A 197 -20.89 -5.26 13.46
CA ARG A 197 -21.39 -5.71 14.78
C ARG A 197 -21.83 -4.54 15.66
N ALA A 198 -21.16 -3.40 15.53
CA ALA A 198 -21.50 -2.16 16.23
C ALA A 198 -22.63 -1.35 15.57
N GLY A 199 -23.18 -1.80 14.43
CA GLY A 199 -24.24 -1.09 13.70
C GLY A 199 -23.77 0.21 13.05
N ILE A 200 -22.47 0.38 12.83
CA ILE A 200 -21.88 1.56 12.20
C ILE A 200 -22.12 1.45 10.68
N PRO A 201 -22.72 2.48 10.04
CA PRO A 201 -22.90 2.48 8.60
C PRO A 201 -21.57 2.36 7.88
N ILE A 202 -21.46 1.40 6.96
CA ILE A 202 -20.35 1.30 6.01
C ILE A 202 -20.73 2.19 4.85
N ASP A 203 -20.00 3.31 4.65
CA ASP A 203 -20.26 4.23 3.54
C ASP A 203 -19.62 3.68 2.25
N ILE A 204 -20.35 2.76 1.62
CA ILE A 204 -19.93 2.13 0.38
C ILE A 204 -20.05 3.16 -0.76
N CYS A 205 -19.00 3.31 -1.55
CA CYS A 205 -18.89 4.31 -2.62
C CYS A 205 -19.78 4.01 -3.85
N TYR A 206 -20.90 3.30 -3.72
CA TYR A 206 -21.76 2.96 -4.85
C TYR A 206 -22.64 4.13 -5.30
N LYS A 207 -22.27 4.78 -6.40
CA LYS A 207 -23.21 5.60 -7.20
C LYS A 207 -24.27 4.77 -7.92
N TYR A 208 -24.06 3.48 -8.10
CA TYR A 208 -24.83 2.61 -8.98
C TYR A 208 -25.35 1.36 -8.25
N LYS A 209 -26.29 1.51 -7.32
CA LYS A 209 -27.20 0.41 -6.99
C LYS A 209 -28.11 0.20 -8.21
N ASN A 210 -28.01 -0.95 -8.87
CA ASN A 210 -28.85 -1.43 -9.98
C ASN A 210 -28.52 -0.89 -11.38
N ARG A 211 -27.33 -1.17 -11.91
CA ARG A 211 -27.18 -1.36 -13.35
C ARG A 211 -26.61 -2.76 -13.58
N HIS A 212 -27.45 -3.64 -14.08
CA HIS A 212 -27.01 -4.89 -14.68
C HIS A 212 -26.12 -4.51 -15.88
N MET A 213 -24.81 -4.66 -15.76
CA MET A 213 -23.92 -4.72 -16.91
C MET A 213 -24.08 -6.12 -17.50
N ASP A 214 -24.90 -6.25 -18.53
CA ASP A 214 -24.88 -7.43 -19.40
C ASP A 214 -23.58 -7.45 -20.21
N ILE A 215 -22.47 -7.82 -19.58
CA ILE A 215 -21.15 -8.01 -20.25
C ILE A 215 -21.10 -9.36 -20.98
N SER A 216 -22.07 -10.24 -20.80
CA SER A 216 -22.11 -11.56 -21.42
C SER A 216 -22.58 -11.62 -22.87
N SER A 217 -23.04 -10.50 -23.49
CA SER A 217 -23.63 -10.53 -24.84
C SER A 217 -22.70 -10.11 -25.99
N ASP A 218 -21.56 -9.44 -25.72
CA ASP A 218 -20.73 -8.90 -26.79
C ASP A 218 -19.65 -9.84 -27.33
N MET A 219 -19.49 -11.05 -26.76
CA MET A 219 -18.54 -12.03 -27.31
C MET A 219 -19.10 -12.94 -28.40
N ASN A 220 -20.40 -12.93 -28.71
CA ASN A 220 -21.01 -13.90 -29.63
C ASN A 220 -21.88 -13.34 -30.77
N ASN A 221 -21.85 -12.07 -31.10
CA ASN A 221 -22.65 -11.58 -32.25
C ASN A 221 -21.86 -10.64 -33.18
N ALA A 222 -20.93 -11.22 -33.93
CA ALA A 222 -20.52 -10.70 -35.22
C ALA A 222 -21.26 -11.46 -36.32
N GLN A 223 -22.58 -11.29 -36.44
CA GLN A 223 -23.31 -11.49 -37.70
C GLN A 223 -24.81 -11.19 -37.52
N SER A 224 -25.25 -10.31 -38.42
CA SER A 224 -26.60 -10.12 -38.97
C SER A 224 -27.56 -9.06 -38.38
N ASN A 225 -27.62 -7.95 -39.16
CA ASN A 225 -28.79 -7.32 -39.76
C ASN A 225 -29.87 -6.55 -38.97
N HIS A 226 -29.83 -5.24 -39.28
CA HIS A 226 -30.96 -4.35 -39.69
C HIS A 226 -32.25 -4.27 -38.87
N ALA A 227 -32.50 -3.03 -38.54
CA ALA A 227 -33.73 -2.25 -38.63
C ALA A 227 -34.42 -1.83 -37.34
N GLU A 228 -34.40 -0.53 -37.17
CA GLU A 228 -35.47 0.39 -36.79
C GLU A 228 -35.99 0.50 -35.36
N ASP A 229 -35.78 1.72 -34.87
CA ASP A 229 -36.65 2.53 -33.99
C ASP A 229 -36.94 2.07 -32.56
N GLU A 230 -36.27 2.74 -31.62
CA GLU A 230 -37.01 3.58 -30.68
C GLU A 230 -36.05 4.47 -29.86
N LYS A 231 -36.38 5.76 -29.84
CA LYS A 231 -35.69 6.79 -29.05
C LYS A 231 -35.83 6.51 -27.56
N THR A 232 -34.82 5.97 -26.96
CA THR A 232 -34.61 6.02 -25.50
C THR A 232 -33.40 6.90 -25.22
N ALA A 233 -33.50 7.75 -24.21
CA ALA A 233 -32.56 8.79 -23.85
C ALA A 233 -31.10 8.27 -23.87
N ASP A 234 -30.28 8.95 -24.66
CA ASP A 234 -28.87 8.72 -24.85
C ASP A 234 -28.12 8.98 -23.51
N ASN A 235 -27.99 7.95 -22.71
CA ASN A 235 -27.10 7.88 -21.55
C ASN A 235 -25.91 6.97 -21.92
N SER A 236 -25.27 7.23 -23.06
CA SER A 236 -24.00 6.55 -23.40
C SER A 236 -22.95 6.98 -22.39
N GLU A 237 -22.54 6.04 -21.54
CA GLU A 237 -21.42 6.25 -20.61
C GLU A 237 -20.18 6.60 -21.42
N LYS A 238 -19.61 7.78 -21.16
CA LYS A 238 -18.46 8.27 -21.93
C LYS A 238 -17.20 7.55 -21.49
N CYS A 239 -16.61 6.79 -22.41
CA CYS A 239 -15.35 6.09 -22.15
C CYS A 239 -14.22 7.12 -22.00
N ILE A 240 -13.49 7.06 -20.88
CA ILE A 240 -12.39 7.97 -20.59
C ILE A 240 -11.01 7.31 -20.83
N VAL A 241 -10.86 6.03 -20.49
CA VAL A 241 -9.63 5.25 -20.73
C VAL A 241 -10.00 3.95 -21.43
N GLU A 242 -9.36 3.67 -22.57
CA GLU A 242 -9.53 2.40 -23.28
C GLU A 242 -8.15 1.82 -23.65
N LEU A 243 -7.95 0.54 -23.34
CA LEU A 243 -6.81 -0.25 -23.80
C LEU A 243 -7.31 -1.32 -24.76
N GLN A 244 -6.65 -1.44 -25.92
CA GLN A 244 -6.99 -2.38 -26.96
C GLN A 244 -5.77 -3.27 -27.30
N ASN A 245 -5.85 -4.56 -26.98
CA ASN A 245 -4.84 -5.61 -27.26
C ASN A 245 -3.44 -5.22 -26.76
N VAL A 246 -3.36 -4.57 -25.59
CA VAL A 246 -2.12 -4.03 -25.07
C VAL A 246 -1.24 -5.13 -24.50
N SER A 247 0.01 -5.21 -24.99
CA SER A 247 1.04 -6.10 -24.42
C SER A 247 2.35 -5.36 -24.22
N TYR A 248 3.10 -5.80 -23.20
CA TYR A 248 4.38 -5.20 -22.83
C TYR A 248 5.30 -6.20 -22.12
N SER A 249 6.58 -6.17 -22.47
CA SER A 249 7.63 -6.97 -21.84
C SER A 249 8.81 -6.10 -21.42
N TYR A 250 9.31 -6.32 -20.22
CA TYR A 250 10.60 -5.78 -19.81
C TYR A 250 11.72 -6.66 -20.36
N VAL A 251 12.76 -6.03 -20.94
CA VAL A 251 13.94 -6.72 -21.44
C VAL A 251 15.13 -6.34 -20.55
N ASN A 252 15.78 -7.34 -19.97
CA ASN A 252 16.99 -7.15 -19.17
C ASN A 252 18.10 -8.10 -19.67
N GLY A 253 18.99 -7.56 -20.50
CA GLY A 253 19.99 -8.37 -21.19
C GLY A 253 19.35 -9.40 -22.12
N ASN A 254 19.58 -10.68 -21.87
CA ASN A 254 19.01 -11.79 -22.65
C ASN A 254 17.68 -12.33 -22.12
N GLU A 255 17.21 -11.83 -20.98
CA GLU A 255 15.95 -12.26 -20.38
C GLU A 255 14.83 -11.29 -20.72
N SER A 256 13.67 -11.82 -21.09
CA SER A 256 12.45 -11.06 -21.34
C SER A 256 11.36 -11.51 -20.36
N PHE A 257 10.78 -10.57 -19.65
CA PHE A 257 9.66 -10.80 -18.73
C PHE A 257 8.42 -10.11 -19.27
N GLN A 258 7.39 -10.89 -19.63
CA GLN A 258 6.12 -10.35 -20.11
C GLN A 258 5.30 -9.82 -18.90
N ALA A 259 5.14 -8.50 -18.85
CA ALA A 259 4.44 -7.82 -17.77
C ALA A 259 2.94 -7.62 -18.07
N LEU A 260 2.57 -7.43 -19.35
CA LEU A 260 1.19 -7.33 -19.81
C LEU A 260 0.99 -8.18 -21.07
N SER A 261 -0.14 -8.89 -21.16
CA SER A 261 -0.48 -9.77 -22.27
C SER A 261 -1.93 -9.60 -22.67
N ASP A 262 -2.16 -9.00 -23.83
CA ASP A 262 -3.48 -8.86 -24.46
C ASP A 262 -4.52 -8.20 -23.54
N ILE A 263 -4.18 -7.04 -22.98
CA ILE A 263 -5.08 -6.28 -22.10
C ILE A 263 -6.11 -5.54 -22.94
N ASN A 264 -7.38 -5.79 -22.64
CA ASN A 264 -8.55 -5.14 -23.23
C ASN A 264 -9.45 -4.64 -22.10
N ILE A 265 -9.55 -3.31 -21.90
CA ILE A 265 -10.40 -2.69 -20.88
C ILE A 265 -10.96 -1.37 -21.36
N LYS A 266 -12.14 -1.00 -20.85
CA LYS A 266 -12.74 0.33 -20.96
C LYS A 266 -13.10 0.83 -19.57
N ILE A 267 -12.72 2.06 -19.25
CA ILE A 267 -13.07 2.74 -18.01
C ILE A 267 -13.88 3.97 -18.38
N TYR A 268 -14.97 4.21 -17.67
CA TYR A 268 -15.90 5.28 -17.98
C TYR A 268 -15.77 6.46 -17.01
N GLU A 269 -16.22 7.65 -17.45
CA GLU A 269 -16.15 8.86 -16.62
C GLU A 269 -16.85 8.69 -15.28
N GLY A 270 -16.19 9.07 -14.20
CA GLY A 270 -16.70 9.02 -12.83
C GLY A 270 -16.75 7.62 -12.21
N GLN A 271 -16.28 6.57 -12.90
CA GLN A 271 -16.14 5.25 -12.29
C GLN A 271 -15.03 5.23 -11.23
N VAL A 272 -15.23 4.38 -10.21
CA VAL A 272 -14.17 3.96 -9.28
C VAL A 272 -13.86 2.50 -9.54
N VAL A 273 -12.68 2.25 -10.13
CA VAL A 273 -12.23 0.92 -10.54
C VAL A 273 -11.05 0.49 -9.68
N ALA A 274 -11.16 -0.65 -9.01
CA ALA A 274 -10.03 -1.26 -8.32
C ALA A 274 -9.27 -2.22 -9.24
N VAL A 275 -7.95 -2.14 -9.24
CA VAL A 275 -7.05 -3.09 -9.90
C VAL A 275 -6.34 -3.89 -8.82
N ILE A 276 -6.67 -5.17 -8.71
CA ILE A 276 -6.13 -6.07 -7.69
C ILE A 276 -5.34 -7.23 -8.31
N GLY A 277 -4.60 -7.97 -7.51
CA GLY A 277 -3.78 -9.12 -7.93
C GLY A 277 -2.49 -9.20 -7.16
N GLN A 278 -1.81 -10.33 -7.25
CA GLN A 278 -0.55 -10.58 -6.55
C GLN A 278 0.57 -9.61 -6.98
N THR A 279 1.61 -9.48 -6.14
CA THR A 279 2.82 -8.74 -6.49
C THR A 279 3.44 -9.32 -7.76
N GLY A 280 3.77 -8.47 -8.74
CA GLY A 280 4.30 -8.92 -10.03
C GLY A 280 3.23 -9.30 -11.07
N SER A 281 1.93 -9.17 -10.79
CA SER A 281 0.86 -9.47 -11.76
C SER A 281 0.74 -8.46 -12.91
N GLY A 282 1.45 -7.30 -12.85
CA GLY A 282 1.46 -6.29 -13.90
C GLY A 282 0.68 -5.00 -13.59
N LYS A 283 0.10 -4.85 -12.38
CA LYS A 283 -0.71 -3.68 -11.97
C LYS A 283 -0.01 -2.35 -12.23
N SER A 284 1.16 -2.14 -11.63
CA SER A 284 1.91 -0.87 -11.78
C SER A 284 2.32 -0.62 -13.23
N THR A 285 2.62 -1.67 -14.00
CA THR A 285 2.90 -1.56 -15.44
C THR A 285 1.67 -1.07 -16.21
N LEU A 286 0.49 -1.59 -15.89
CA LEU A 286 -0.79 -1.14 -16.46
C LEU A 286 -1.04 0.35 -16.16
N LEU A 287 -0.89 0.75 -14.91
CA LEU A 287 -1.11 2.14 -14.49
C LEU A 287 -0.11 3.12 -15.13
N GLN A 288 1.16 2.74 -15.21
CA GLN A 288 2.20 3.54 -15.85
C GLN A 288 1.94 3.71 -17.36
N MET A 289 1.31 2.72 -17.98
CA MET A 289 0.94 2.78 -19.40
C MET A 289 -0.20 3.75 -19.64
N ILE A 290 -1.22 3.74 -18.78
CA ILE A 290 -2.34 4.69 -18.84
C ILE A 290 -1.83 6.14 -18.75
N ASN A 291 -0.86 6.43 -17.87
CA ASN A 291 -0.27 7.77 -17.73
C ASN A 291 0.90 8.04 -18.70
N LYS A 292 1.11 7.19 -19.72
CA LYS A 292 2.21 7.34 -20.67
C LYS A 292 3.59 7.51 -20.00
N LEU A 293 3.84 6.83 -18.88
CA LEU A 293 5.17 6.68 -18.32
C LEU A 293 5.96 5.61 -19.09
N ILE A 294 5.26 4.59 -19.57
CA ILE A 294 5.75 3.59 -20.52
C ILE A 294 4.80 3.52 -21.72
N VAL A 295 5.29 2.99 -22.83
CA VAL A 295 4.56 2.88 -24.10
C VAL A 295 4.38 1.40 -24.42
N PRO A 296 3.18 0.94 -24.83
CA PRO A 296 2.96 -0.46 -25.19
C PRO A 296 3.80 -0.89 -26.40
N GLN A 297 4.25 -2.15 -26.38
CA GLN A 297 4.96 -2.75 -27.52
C GLN A 297 3.98 -3.21 -28.60
N SER A 298 2.75 -3.58 -28.21
CA SER A 298 1.65 -3.85 -29.11
C SER A 298 0.34 -3.35 -28.51
N GLY A 299 -0.66 -3.13 -29.38
CA GLY A 299 -1.95 -2.56 -28.98
C GLY A 299 -1.93 -1.05 -28.87
N LYS A 300 -3.01 -0.47 -28.34
CA LYS A 300 -3.22 0.96 -28.22
C LYS A 300 -3.86 1.34 -26.91
N VAL A 301 -3.52 2.53 -26.43
CA VAL A 301 -4.13 3.16 -25.25
C VAL A 301 -4.79 4.45 -25.72
N TYR A 302 -6.05 4.63 -25.35
CA TYR A 302 -6.81 5.83 -25.65
C TYR A 302 -7.17 6.56 -24.34
N LEU A 303 -7.06 7.88 -24.37
CA LEU A 303 -7.64 8.78 -23.41
C LEU A 303 -8.74 9.56 -24.10
N TYR A 304 -9.98 9.34 -23.69
CA TYR A 304 -11.16 9.63 -24.50
C TYR A 304 -11.01 8.94 -25.89
N ASP A 305 -11.21 9.65 -26.96
CA ASP A 305 -11.02 9.11 -28.33
C ASP A 305 -9.61 9.33 -28.90
N THR A 306 -8.66 9.82 -28.06
CA THR A 306 -7.33 10.19 -28.49
C THR A 306 -6.34 9.07 -28.22
N ASP A 307 -5.70 8.51 -29.25
CA ASP A 307 -4.58 7.57 -29.11
C ASP A 307 -3.42 8.26 -28.41
N VAL A 308 -3.15 7.80 -27.16
CA VAL A 308 -2.11 8.36 -26.27
C VAL A 308 -0.71 8.31 -26.90
N GLN A 309 -0.44 7.31 -27.76
CA GLN A 309 0.85 7.20 -28.45
C GLN A 309 1.05 8.29 -29.50
N SER A 310 -0.03 8.74 -30.16
CA SER A 310 0.01 9.77 -31.19
C SER A 310 0.24 11.17 -30.65
N VAL A 311 -0.02 11.41 -29.36
CA VAL A 311 0.12 12.73 -28.71
C VAL A 311 1.60 13.08 -28.57
N ARG A 312 2.06 14.15 -29.24
CA ARG A 312 3.46 14.61 -29.17
C ARG A 312 3.81 15.24 -27.83
N ASN A 313 2.94 16.06 -27.30
CA ASN A 313 3.16 16.75 -26.04
C ASN A 313 2.61 15.91 -24.87
N ILE A 314 3.50 15.24 -24.15
CA ILE A 314 3.13 14.39 -23.01
C ILE A 314 2.39 15.13 -21.89
N LYS A 315 2.57 16.46 -21.80
CA LYS A 315 1.89 17.29 -20.80
C LYS A 315 0.37 17.28 -20.99
N ASP A 316 -0.12 17.13 -22.23
CA ASP A 316 -1.56 17.13 -22.53
C ASP A 316 -2.25 15.88 -21.96
N ILE A 317 -1.52 14.76 -21.86
CA ILE A 317 -1.99 13.54 -21.20
C ILE A 317 -1.86 13.67 -19.67
N ARG A 318 -0.68 14.02 -19.18
CA ARG A 318 -0.38 14.06 -17.74
C ARG A 318 -1.15 15.13 -16.97
N ARG A 319 -1.61 16.18 -17.64
CA ARG A 319 -2.51 17.17 -17.06
C ARG A 319 -3.88 16.56 -16.74
N ARG A 320 -4.34 15.60 -17.55
CA ARG A 320 -5.66 14.97 -17.39
C ARG A 320 -5.61 13.76 -16.48
N ILE A 321 -4.42 13.13 -16.32
CA ILE A 321 -4.24 11.92 -15.52
C ILE A 321 -3.27 12.22 -14.38
N GLY A 322 -3.80 12.37 -13.18
CA GLY A 322 -3.01 12.43 -11.94
C GLY A 322 -2.56 11.02 -11.52
N TYR A 323 -1.30 10.88 -11.12
CA TYR A 323 -0.76 9.61 -10.63
C TYR A 323 -0.15 9.80 -9.25
N VAL A 324 -0.76 9.19 -8.24
CA VAL A 324 -0.23 9.11 -6.88
C VAL A 324 0.50 7.78 -6.75
N PHE A 325 1.83 7.81 -6.63
CA PHE A 325 2.65 6.62 -6.45
C PHE A 325 2.54 6.07 -5.02
N GLN A 326 2.99 4.83 -4.81
CA GLN A 326 2.96 4.13 -3.53
C GLN A 326 3.63 4.92 -2.38
N PHE A 327 4.71 5.65 -2.68
CA PHE A 327 5.39 6.56 -1.75
C PHE A 327 5.38 7.98 -2.31
N PRO A 328 4.23 8.68 -2.26
CA PRO A 328 4.09 9.98 -2.90
C PRO A 328 5.00 11.04 -2.28
N GLU A 329 5.39 10.88 -1.01
CA GLU A 329 6.35 11.75 -0.32
C GLU A 329 7.75 11.76 -0.95
N SER A 330 8.12 10.72 -1.70
CA SER A 330 9.40 10.68 -2.43
C SER A 330 9.43 11.61 -3.64
N GLN A 331 8.29 12.16 -4.03
CA GLN A 331 8.15 13.10 -5.14
C GLN A 331 8.36 14.57 -4.73
N LEU A 332 8.42 14.84 -3.43
CA LEU A 332 8.63 16.19 -2.90
C LEU A 332 10.09 16.60 -3.08
N PHE A 333 10.32 17.76 -3.68
CA PHE A 333 11.67 18.23 -4.02
C PHE A 333 11.88 19.74 -3.89
N GLU A 334 10.82 20.54 -3.74
CA GLU A 334 10.90 21.98 -3.61
C GLU A 334 11.26 22.42 -2.18
N ASN A 335 11.70 23.68 -2.06
CA ASN A 335 12.13 24.24 -0.78
C ASN A 335 10.96 24.54 0.17
N THR A 336 9.76 24.78 -0.35
CA THR A 336 8.55 25.01 0.45
C THR A 336 7.37 24.19 -0.06
N VAL A 337 6.47 23.82 0.85
CA VAL A 337 5.23 23.12 0.56
C VAL A 337 4.43 23.80 -0.55
N LEU A 338 4.26 25.12 -0.44
CA LEU A 338 3.49 25.87 -1.44
C LEU A 338 4.13 25.79 -2.83
N LYS A 339 5.46 25.93 -2.94
CA LYS A 339 6.16 25.85 -4.23
C LYS A 339 6.07 24.44 -4.83
N ASP A 340 6.16 23.39 -3.99
CA ASP A 340 6.05 22.01 -4.42
C ASP A 340 4.67 21.76 -5.07
N VAL A 341 3.60 22.19 -4.41
CA VAL A 341 2.23 22.06 -4.92
C VAL A 341 1.98 22.94 -6.15
N MET A 342 2.61 24.12 -6.26
CA MET A 342 2.52 25.01 -7.43
C MET A 342 3.23 24.46 -8.66
N TYR A 343 4.18 23.54 -8.50
CA TYR A 343 5.03 23.08 -9.59
C TYR A 343 4.25 22.47 -10.76
N GLY A 344 3.31 21.57 -10.46
CA GLY A 344 2.44 20.94 -11.46
C GLY A 344 1.64 21.98 -12.27
N PRO A 345 0.81 22.82 -11.64
CA PRO A 345 0.07 23.90 -12.30
C PRO A 345 0.92 24.80 -13.19
N ILE A 346 2.07 25.27 -12.70
CA ILE A 346 2.99 26.11 -13.50
C ILE A 346 3.51 25.34 -14.72
N ASN A 347 3.91 24.10 -14.53
CA ASN A 347 4.44 23.25 -15.61
C ASN A 347 3.39 22.96 -16.70
N PHE A 348 2.11 22.98 -16.34
CA PHE A 348 0.97 22.85 -17.26
C PHE A 348 0.48 24.18 -17.82
N GLY A 349 1.17 25.30 -17.54
CA GLY A 349 0.97 26.60 -18.19
C GLY A 349 0.11 27.61 -17.42
N MET A 350 -0.23 27.35 -16.16
CA MET A 350 -0.88 28.36 -15.31
C MET A 350 0.07 29.50 -14.99
N SER A 351 -0.44 30.71 -14.89
CA SER A 351 0.33 31.83 -14.35
C SER A 351 0.68 31.57 -12.88
N LYS A 352 1.73 32.22 -12.38
CA LYS A 352 2.16 32.06 -10.98
C LYS A 352 1.04 32.33 -9.98
N ARG A 353 0.18 33.32 -10.24
CA ARG A 353 -0.93 33.69 -9.38
C ARG A 353 -2.03 32.60 -9.40
N GLU A 354 -2.41 32.13 -10.58
CA GLU A 354 -3.38 31.04 -10.71
C GLU A 354 -2.87 29.74 -10.06
N ALA A 355 -1.59 29.43 -10.25
CA ALA A 355 -0.96 28.26 -9.63
C ALA A 355 -0.90 28.38 -8.09
N GLU A 356 -0.66 29.57 -7.54
CA GLU A 356 -0.70 29.81 -6.10
C GLU A 356 -2.11 29.62 -5.54
N ASP A 357 -3.12 30.21 -6.19
CA ASP A 357 -4.52 30.06 -5.79
C ASP A 357 -4.97 28.59 -5.87
N ALA A 358 -4.59 27.87 -6.91
CA ALA A 358 -4.87 26.44 -7.06
C ALA A 358 -4.17 25.58 -5.99
N ALA A 359 -2.90 25.89 -5.70
CA ALA A 359 -2.11 25.18 -4.69
C ALA A 359 -2.70 25.36 -3.28
N ARG A 360 -3.09 26.57 -2.90
CA ARG A 360 -3.73 26.84 -1.59
C ARG A 360 -5.05 26.12 -1.44
N LYS A 361 -5.89 26.10 -2.49
CA LYS A 361 -7.15 25.32 -2.50
C LYS A 361 -6.89 23.81 -2.38
N ALA A 362 -5.87 23.30 -3.07
CA ALA A 362 -5.52 21.89 -3.00
C ALA A 362 -4.98 21.50 -1.61
N LEU A 363 -4.14 22.34 -0.99
CA LEU A 363 -3.64 22.12 0.39
C LEU A 363 -4.80 22.15 1.40
N GLU A 364 -5.73 23.08 1.29
CA GLU A 364 -6.94 23.13 2.11
C GLU A 364 -7.78 21.85 1.93
N LEU A 365 -7.98 21.42 0.68
CA LEU A 365 -8.77 20.22 0.34
C LEU A 365 -8.20 18.95 0.97
N VAL A 366 -6.88 18.81 1.04
CA VAL A 366 -6.22 17.65 1.67
C VAL A 366 -5.99 17.84 3.18
N GLY A 367 -6.48 18.92 3.77
CA GLY A 367 -6.37 19.19 5.21
C GLY A 367 -4.95 19.53 5.68
N VAL A 368 -4.12 20.16 4.83
CA VAL A 368 -2.82 20.71 5.24
C VAL A 368 -3.01 22.14 5.73
N PRO A 369 -2.76 22.43 7.02
CA PRO A 369 -2.91 23.78 7.56
C PRO A 369 -2.02 24.81 6.87
N GLU A 370 -2.56 26.03 6.61
CA GLU A 370 -1.88 27.13 5.93
C GLU A 370 -0.52 27.49 6.53
N LYS A 371 -0.36 27.33 7.84
CA LYS A 371 0.91 27.60 8.54
C LYS A 371 2.10 26.82 7.98
N TYR A 372 1.86 25.67 7.30
CA TYR A 372 2.91 24.84 6.71
C TYR A 372 3.27 25.25 5.28
N ALA A 373 2.57 26.19 4.65
CA ALA A 373 2.80 26.59 3.26
C ALA A 373 4.25 26.98 2.97
N GLU A 374 4.88 27.70 3.90
CA GLU A 374 6.28 28.17 3.78
C GLU A 374 7.30 27.23 4.44
N TYR A 375 6.88 26.11 5.05
CA TYR A 375 7.78 25.13 5.64
C TYR A 375 8.42 24.26 4.55
N SER A 376 9.59 23.71 4.85
CA SER A 376 10.19 22.69 4.02
C SER A 376 9.32 21.42 4.05
N PRO A 377 8.98 20.80 2.90
CA PRO A 377 8.27 19.54 2.89
C PRO A 377 8.99 18.45 3.70
N PHE A 378 10.32 18.52 3.78
CA PHE A 378 11.15 17.51 4.48
C PHE A 378 11.03 17.58 6.01
N GLU A 379 10.57 18.70 6.57
CA GLU A 379 10.34 18.88 8.00
C GLU A 379 8.96 18.39 8.48
N LEU A 380 8.09 17.99 7.55
CA LEU A 380 6.75 17.53 7.85
C LEU A 380 6.75 16.06 8.32
N SER A 381 5.71 15.68 9.08
CA SER A 381 5.42 14.27 9.36
C SER A 381 5.11 13.49 8.09
N GLY A 382 5.26 12.15 8.09
CA GLY A 382 5.00 11.30 6.94
C GLY A 382 3.60 11.48 6.37
N GLY A 383 2.57 11.53 7.21
CA GLY A 383 1.18 11.77 6.79
C GLY A 383 0.97 13.14 6.14
N LEU A 384 1.60 14.20 6.66
CA LEU A 384 1.54 15.52 6.03
C LEU A 384 2.30 15.55 4.70
N LYS A 385 3.45 14.89 4.58
CA LYS A 385 4.19 14.75 3.31
C LYS A 385 3.32 14.10 2.24
N LYS A 386 2.64 13.01 2.56
CA LYS A 386 1.70 12.34 1.64
C LYS A 386 0.59 13.27 1.18
N ARG A 387 -0.03 14.02 2.11
CA ARG A 387 -1.08 14.99 1.78
C ARG A 387 -0.56 16.09 0.85
N VAL A 388 0.62 16.63 1.10
CA VAL A 388 1.25 17.64 0.24
C VAL A 388 1.49 17.08 -1.17
N ALA A 389 2.01 15.87 -1.31
CA ALA A 389 2.22 15.24 -2.60
C ALA A 389 0.91 15.01 -3.37
N ILE A 390 -0.16 14.57 -2.67
CA ILE A 390 -1.51 14.46 -3.25
C ILE A 390 -2.03 15.83 -3.67
N ALA A 391 -1.83 16.88 -2.84
CA ALA A 391 -2.22 18.25 -3.19
C ALA A 391 -1.56 18.74 -4.47
N GLY A 392 -0.26 18.41 -4.69
CA GLY A 392 0.47 18.74 -5.91
C GLY A 392 -0.16 18.17 -7.18
N ILE A 393 -0.80 17.01 -7.06
CA ILE A 393 -1.55 16.38 -8.15
C ILE A 393 -2.93 17.01 -8.30
N LEU A 394 -3.64 17.22 -7.20
CA LEU A 394 -5.00 17.79 -7.24
C LEU A 394 -5.03 19.26 -7.67
N ALA A 395 -3.93 19.99 -7.51
CA ALA A 395 -3.84 21.41 -7.85
C ALA A 395 -4.04 21.70 -9.36
N TYR A 396 -3.83 20.72 -10.24
CA TYR A 396 -4.12 20.88 -11.68
C TYR A 396 -5.42 20.20 -12.15
N GLU A 397 -6.26 19.74 -11.20
CA GLU A 397 -7.62 19.21 -11.40
C GLU A 397 -7.68 18.13 -12.51
N PRO A 398 -7.09 16.94 -12.29
CA PRO A 398 -7.09 15.88 -13.29
C PRO A 398 -8.49 15.26 -13.47
N ASP A 399 -8.78 14.78 -14.70
CA ASP A 399 -10.03 14.04 -15.04
C ASP A 399 -9.99 12.61 -14.47
N VAL A 400 -8.80 12.00 -14.45
CA VAL A 400 -8.53 10.65 -13.92
C VAL A 400 -7.50 10.74 -12.81
N LEU A 401 -7.76 10.11 -11.69
CA LEU A 401 -6.81 9.99 -10.57
C LEU A 401 -6.45 8.53 -10.37
N ILE A 402 -5.19 8.21 -10.61
CA ILE A 402 -4.60 6.91 -10.35
C ILE A 402 -4.00 6.93 -8.95
N LEU A 403 -4.38 5.98 -8.12
CA LEU A 403 -3.96 5.81 -6.74
C LEU A 403 -3.28 4.45 -6.58
N ASP A 404 -1.96 4.42 -6.51
CA ASP A 404 -1.17 3.19 -6.36
C ASP A 404 -0.81 2.99 -4.88
N GLU A 405 -1.62 2.18 -4.17
CA GLU A 405 -1.50 1.87 -2.73
C GLU A 405 -1.42 3.14 -1.83
N PRO A 406 -2.32 4.09 -1.98
CA PRO A 406 -2.18 5.41 -1.35
C PRO A 406 -2.33 5.37 0.17
N ALA A 407 -3.02 4.36 0.71
CA ALA A 407 -3.26 4.19 2.14
C ALA A 407 -2.12 3.44 2.87
N CYS A 408 -1.14 2.89 2.13
CA CYS A 408 -0.03 2.14 2.73
C CYS A 408 0.73 2.98 3.76
N GLY A 409 0.87 2.46 4.99
CA GLY A 409 1.59 3.13 6.10
C GLY A 409 0.89 4.37 6.66
N LEU A 410 -0.40 4.57 6.41
CA LEU A 410 -1.23 5.56 7.10
C LEU A 410 -1.86 4.94 8.35
N ASP A 411 -1.98 5.75 9.41
CA ASP A 411 -2.83 5.41 10.55
C ASP A 411 -4.32 5.47 10.16
N GLY A 412 -5.19 4.89 11.00
CA GLY A 412 -6.62 4.78 10.71
C GLY A 412 -7.32 6.11 10.45
N GLU A 413 -6.96 7.17 11.18
CA GLU A 413 -7.55 8.50 10.98
C GLU A 413 -7.10 9.11 9.65
N SER A 414 -5.81 9.06 9.33
CA SER A 414 -5.25 9.56 8.08
C SER A 414 -5.81 8.79 6.87
N ARG A 415 -6.01 7.48 7.00
CA ARG A 415 -6.63 6.62 5.99
C ARG A 415 -8.09 7.02 5.76
N GLU A 416 -8.88 7.18 6.80
CA GLU A 416 -10.28 7.61 6.67
C GLU A 416 -10.41 9.00 6.02
N GLN A 417 -9.53 9.95 6.39
CA GLN A 417 -9.48 11.27 5.78
C GLN A 417 -9.13 11.18 4.29
N LEU A 418 -8.19 10.32 3.88
CA LEU A 418 -7.85 10.08 2.48
C LEU A 418 -9.06 9.53 1.71
N TRP A 419 -9.75 8.53 2.23
CA TRP A 419 -10.89 7.92 1.56
C TRP A 419 -12.09 8.89 1.47
N ASN A 420 -12.31 9.72 2.50
CA ASN A 420 -13.32 10.78 2.44
C ASN A 420 -13.00 11.81 1.35
N LEU A 421 -11.71 12.18 1.19
CA LEU A 421 -11.26 13.03 0.10
C LEU A 421 -11.52 12.39 -1.27
N VAL A 422 -11.17 11.13 -1.47
CA VAL A 422 -11.37 10.41 -2.73
C VAL A 422 -12.86 10.30 -3.07
N ARG A 423 -13.72 9.98 -2.09
CA ARG A 423 -15.18 9.96 -2.25
C ARG A 423 -15.71 11.33 -2.67
N LYS A 424 -15.22 12.41 -2.05
CA LYS A 424 -15.62 13.77 -2.38
C LYS A 424 -15.23 14.15 -3.82
N LEU A 425 -14.00 13.86 -4.23
CA LEU A 425 -13.53 14.10 -5.61
C LEU A 425 -14.39 13.37 -6.64
N ASN A 426 -14.69 12.11 -6.39
CA ASN A 426 -15.52 11.32 -7.29
C ASN A 426 -16.98 11.83 -7.33
N ARG A 427 -17.62 12.01 -6.16
CA ARG A 427 -19.05 12.37 -6.07
C ARG A 427 -19.34 13.80 -6.51
N GLU A 428 -18.49 14.77 -6.12
CA GLU A 428 -18.73 16.20 -6.34
C GLU A 428 -18.13 16.69 -7.66
N LYS A 429 -16.91 16.19 -8.02
CA LYS A 429 -16.19 16.63 -9.22
C LYS A 429 -16.21 15.63 -10.37
N ASN A 430 -16.87 14.47 -10.22
CA ASN A 430 -16.94 13.39 -11.19
C ASN A 430 -15.56 12.87 -11.65
N VAL A 431 -14.53 12.94 -10.79
CA VAL A 431 -13.20 12.43 -11.10
C VAL A 431 -13.26 10.90 -11.19
N THR A 432 -12.74 10.35 -12.28
CA THR A 432 -12.57 8.89 -12.44
C THR A 432 -11.42 8.41 -11.58
N ILE A 433 -11.62 7.36 -10.79
CA ILE A 433 -10.61 6.83 -9.87
C ILE A 433 -10.17 5.45 -10.34
N ILE A 434 -8.86 5.25 -10.45
CA ILE A 434 -8.26 3.93 -10.65
C ILE A 434 -7.41 3.64 -9.40
N LEU A 435 -7.88 2.69 -8.60
CA LEU A 435 -7.30 2.36 -7.29
C LEU A 435 -6.56 1.04 -7.37
N VAL A 436 -5.30 1.00 -6.94
CA VAL A 436 -4.61 -0.24 -6.56
C VAL A 436 -4.55 -0.31 -5.04
N SER A 437 -5.05 -1.39 -4.48
CA SER A 437 -4.90 -1.69 -3.06
C SER A 437 -4.73 -3.19 -2.86
N HIS A 438 -3.95 -3.56 -1.87
CA HIS A 438 -3.86 -4.93 -1.36
C HIS A 438 -4.85 -5.17 -0.21
N ASP A 439 -5.43 -4.10 0.32
CA ASP A 439 -6.43 -4.17 1.36
C ASP A 439 -7.81 -4.35 0.75
N MET A 440 -8.41 -5.51 0.98
CA MET A 440 -9.72 -5.84 0.42
C MET A 440 -10.85 -5.04 1.05
N GLU A 441 -10.67 -4.52 2.27
CA GLU A 441 -11.63 -3.60 2.88
C GLU A 441 -11.68 -2.28 2.10
N ASP A 442 -10.50 -1.71 1.72
CA ASP A 442 -10.45 -0.54 0.85
C ASP A 442 -11.11 -0.78 -0.50
N VAL A 443 -10.80 -1.93 -1.12
CA VAL A 443 -11.38 -2.32 -2.40
C VAL A 443 -12.89 -2.41 -2.29
N TYR A 444 -13.41 -3.05 -1.24
CA TYR A 444 -14.84 -3.20 -1.00
C TYR A 444 -15.55 -1.86 -0.76
N GLU A 445 -14.96 -1.00 0.10
CA GLU A 445 -15.57 0.28 0.46
C GLU A 445 -15.48 1.33 -0.66
N MET A 446 -14.43 1.28 -1.48
CA MET A 446 -14.10 2.37 -2.39
C MET A 446 -14.43 2.09 -3.85
N SER A 447 -14.48 0.83 -4.30
CA SER A 447 -14.67 0.53 -5.73
C SER A 447 -16.05 -0.01 -6.04
N GLU A 448 -16.50 0.25 -7.26
CA GLU A 448 -17.73 -0.31 -7.84
C GLU A 448 -17.44 -1.44 -8.83
N ARG A 449 -16.20 -1.50 -9.35
CA ARG A 449 -15.76 -2.49 -10.32
C ARG A 449 -14.34 -2.95 -9.98
N ILE A 450 -14.09 -4.23 -10.15
CA ILE A 450 -12.81 -4.87 -9.89
C ILE A 450 -12.23 -5.43 -11.19
N LEU A 451 -10.96 -5.12 -11.42
CA LEU A 451 -10.10 -5.76 -12.40
C LEU A 451 -9.09 -6.63 -11.66
N LEU A 452 -9.24 -7.95 -11.72
CA LEU A 452 -8.26 -8.88 -11.14
C LEU A 452 -7.20 -9.24 -12.18
N MET A 453 -5.95 -8.98 -11.84
CA MET A 453 -4.80 -9.28 -12.69
C MET A 453 -4.00 -10.48 -12.20
N GLU A 454 -3.70 -11.40 -13.12
CA GLU A 454 -2.81 -12.53 -12.89
C GLU A 454 -1.88 -12.73 -14.09
N HIS A 455 -0.58 -12.86 -13.85
CA HIS A 455 0.44 -13.09 -14.88
C HIS A 455 0.31 -12.16 -16.11
N GLY A 456 0.07 -10.87 -15.88
CA GLY A 456 -0.04 -9.86 -16.93
C GLY A 456 -1.36 -9.89 -17.70
N ARG A 457 -2.38 -10.61 -17.26
CA ARG A 457 -3.70 -10.70 -17.87
C ARG A 457 -4.80 -10.28 -16.90
N ILE A 458 -5.91 -9.80 -17.43
CA ILE A 458 -7.14 -9.60 -16.65
C ILE A 458 -7.89 -10.93 -16.65
N VAL A 459 -8.10 -11.50 -15.46
CA VAL A 459 -8.78 -12.78 -15.25
C VAL A 459 -10.19 -12.62 -14.68
N TYR A 460 -10.50 -11.42 -14.19
CA TYR A 460 -11.85 -11.02 -13.80
C TYR A 460 -12.04 -9.53 -14.08
N ASP A 461 -13.19 -9.16 -14.58
CA ASP A 461 -13.66 -7.80 -14.83
C ASP A 461 -15.17 -7.76 -14.53
N GLY A 462 -15.55 -7.19 -13.40
CA GLY A 462 -16.93 -7.22 -12.95
C GLY A 462 -17.20 -6.36 -11.73
N GLY A 463 -18.44 -6.39 -11.26
CA GLY A 463 -18.91 -5.61 -10.10
C GLY A 463 -18.25 -6.07 -8.80
N THR A 464 -17.98 -5.09 -7.91
CA THR A 464 -17.37 -5.37 -6.61
C THR A 464 -18.24 -6.30 -5.77
N GLY A 465 -19.57 -6.11 -5.76
CA GLY A 465 -20.49 -6.98 -5.03
C GLY A 465 -20.42 -8.44 -5.48
N GLU A 466 -20.51 -8.68 -6.80
CA GLU A 466 -20.42 -10.02 -7.40
C GLU A 466 -19.09 -10.70 -7.11
N PHE A 467 -17.99 -9.91 -7.12
CA PHE A 467 -16.66 -10.42 -6.81
C PHE A 467 -16.57 -10.98 -5.39
N PHE A 468 -17.05 -10.24 -4.39
CA PHE A 468 -16.97 -10.66 -2.99
C PHE A 468 -17.99 -11.76 -2.62
N GLU A 469 -19.04 -11.97 -3.42
CA GLU A 469 -20.00 -13.08 -3.27
C GLU A 469 -19.48 -14.39 -3.86
N ASP A 470 -18.54 -14.36 -4.80
CA ASP A 470 -17.98 -15.58 -5.45
C ASP A 470 -16.83 -16.18 -4.62
N ARG A 471 -17.19 -17.02 -3.65
CA ARG A 471 -16.22 -17.74 -2.80
C ARG A 471 -15.23 -18.60 -3.60
N SER A 472 -15.66 -19.17 -4.73
CA SER A 472 -14.79 -20.02 -5.55
C SER A 472 -13.68 -19.23 -6.22
N LEU A 473 -13.97 -18.02 -6.62
CA LEU A 473 -13.02 -17.07 -7.21
C LEU A 473 -12.04 -16.58 -6.14
N LEU A 474 -12.53 -16.21 -4.95
CA LEU A 474 -11.70 -15.76 -3.84
C LEU A 474 -10.69 -16.83 -3.41
N GLU A 475 -11.15 -18.09 -3.23
CA GLU A 475 -10.28 -19.22 -2.88
C GLU A 475 -9.26 -19.51 -3.99
N ARG A 476 -9.70 -19.50 -5.26
CA ARG A 476 -8.84 -19.79 -6.41
C ARG A 476 -7.65 -18.83 -6.51
N TYR A 477 -7.86 -17.55 -6.20
CA TYR A 477 -6.84 -16.51 -6.29
C TYR A 477 -6.18 -16.17 -4.95
N GLY A 478 -6.53 -16.90 -3.87
CA GLY A 478 -5.95 -16.71 -2.54
C GLY A 478 -6.22 -15.33 -1.97
N ILE A 479 -7.40 -14.77 -2.26
CA ILE A 479 -7.79 -13.43 -1.81
C ILE A 479 -8.38 -13.55 -0.41
N ASP A 480 -7.72 -12.93 0.55
CA ASP A 480 -8.19 -12.88 1.94
C ASP A 480 -9.25 -11.79 2.11
N VAL A 481 -10.46 -12.21 2.41
CA VAL A 481 -11.61 -11.34 2.65
C VAL A 481 -12.08 -11.37 4.09
N SER A 482 -11.21 -11.78 5.02
CA SER A 482 -11.56 -11.95 6.44
C SER A 482 -12.11 -10.68 7.11
N GLY A 483 -11.84 -9.51 6.56
CA GLY A 483 -12.40 -8.21 6.99
C GLY A 483 -13.64 -7.78 6.21
N CYS A 484 -14.00 -8.45 5.11
CA CYS A 484 -15.11 -8.04 4.26
C CYS A 484 -16.44 -8.70 4.70
N PRO A 485 -17.59 -8.13 4.29
CA PRO A 485 -18.89 -8.70 4.58
C PRO A 485 -19.09 -10.08 3.92
N GLU A 486 -19.68 -11.04 4.68
CA GLU A 486 -20.22 -12.28 4.14
C GLU A 486 -21.47 -12.03 3.30
#